data_80ec75889d5a1cca8b483d00dd7bef5f
#
_entry.id   80ec75889d5a1cca8b483d00dd7bef5f
#
_cell.length_a   1.000
_cell.length_b   1.000
_cell.length_c   1.000
_cell.angle_alpha   90.00
_cell.angle_beta   90.00
_cell.angle_gamma   90.00
#
_symmetry.space_group_name_H-M   'P 1'
#
loop_
_entity.id
_entity.type
_entity.pdbx_description
1 polymer ?
#
loop_
_entity_poly.entity_id
_entity_poly.type
_entity_poly.pdbx_seq_one_letter_code
_entity_poly.pdbx_strand_id
1 'polypeptide(L)'
;MSKIDYQALREAAEKATWGDWDSYKPHRGARGYEVRLSSQAIAQHVLKNNAEFIAAFNPKVALALLDERERNQQYIKRRDQENEDIALTVGKLRVELEAAENNLIDSECHVAELEEALRDKQALLEASEKRIAELSRHLQCAHDFIEHTEAFGYEASNGILCCGDAQWNIDSSKAALASAGSVNGEG
;
A
#
# COMPACT_ATOMS: atom_id res chain seq x y z
N MET A 1 -3.87 3.76 -49.54
CA MET A 1 -5.11 2.95 -49.52
C MET A 1 -6.28 3.89 -49.30
N SER A 2 -7.31 3.85 -50.13
CA SER A 2 -8.53 4.63 -49.89
C SER A 2 -9.22 4.13 -48.62
N LYS A 3 -9.64 5.04 -47.77
CA LYS A 3 -10.38 4.71 -46.53
C LYS A 3 -11.74 4.13 -46.92
N ILE A 4 -12.09 2.96 -46.38
CA ILE A 4 -13.40 2.32 -46.66
C ILE A 4 -14.47 3.17 -46.00
N ASP A 5 -15.48 3.55 -46.77
CA ASP A 5 -16.69 4.20 -46.25
C ASP A 5 -17.68 3.10 -45.77
N TYR A 6 -17.64 2.79 -44.51
CA TYR A 6 -18.47 1.74 -43.91
C TYR A 6 -19.95 2.13 -43.84
N GLN A 7 -20.24 3.42 -43.74
CA GLN A 7 -21.61 3.89 -43.73
C GLN A 7 -22.28 3.72 -45.08
N ALA A 8 -21.57 4.15 -46.16
CA ALA A 8 -22.05 3.95 -47.54
C ALA A 8 -22.22 2.47 -47.86
N LEU A 9 -21.31 1.60 -47.37
CA LEU A 9 -21.42 0.15 -47.54
C LEU A 9 -22.64 -0.43 -46.84
N ARG A 10 -22.92 0.01 -45.62
CA ARG A 10 -24.12 -0.38 -44.87
C ARG A 10 -25.39 0.00 -45.60
N GLU A 11 -25.52 1.24 -46.02
CA GLU A 11 -26.66 1.73 -46.79
C GLU A 11 -26.87 0.98 -48.09
N ALA A 12 -25.79 0.63 -48.79
CA ALA A 12 -25.87 -0.20 -49.99
C ALA A 12 -26.39 -1.61 -49.72
N ALA A 13 -25.91 -2.22 -48.62
CA ALA A 13 -26.34 -3.55 -48.20
C ALA A 13 -27.83 -3.57 -47.75
N GLU A 14 -28.29 -2.53 -47.04
CA GLU A 14 -29.70 -2.39 -46.60
C GLU A 14 -30.65 -2.20 -47.79
N LYS A 15 -30.23 -1.52 -48.84
CA LYS A 15 -31.02 -1.30 -50.08
C LYS A 15 -30.97 -2.48 -51.03
N ALA A 16 -30.01 -3.38 -50.88
CA ALA A 16 -29.87 -4.54 -51.75
C ALA A 16 -30.98 -5.58 -51.53
N THR A 17 -31.25 -6.40 -52.52
CA THR A 17 -32.27 -7.47 -52.43
C THR A 17 -31.89 -8.44 -51.31
N TRP A 18 -32.73 -8.48 -50.28
CA TRP A 18 -32.49 -9.29 -49.05
C TRP A 18 -32.69 -10.77 -49.32
N GLY A 19 -31.82 -11.61 -48.81
CA GLY A 19 -31.94 -13.04 -48.82
C GLY A 19 -30.61 -13.75 -49.02
N ASP A 20 -30.65 -15.06 -49.07
CA ASP A 20 -29.46 -15.92 -49.32
C ASP A 20 -29.28 -16.06 -50.83
N TRP A 21 -28.18 -15.57 -51.35
CA TRP A 21 -27.82 -15.58 -52.75
C TRP A 21 -27.03 -16.83 -53.12
N ASP A 22 -27.34 -17.44 -54.28
CA ASP A 22 -26.67 -18.61 -54.81
C ASP A 22 -25.97 -18.31 -56.16
N SER A 23 -24.82 -18.96 -56.34
CA SER A 23 -24.11 -18.98 -57.64
C SER A 23 -24.72 -20.10 -58.48
N TYR A 24 -25.24 -19.73 -59.63
CA TYR A 24 -25.97 -20.65 -60.53
C TYR A 24 -25.42 -20.61 -61.97
N LYS A 25 -25.31 -21.76 -62.58
CA LYS A 25 -25.04 -21.88 -64.01
C LYS A 25 -26.32 -22.25 -64.77
N PRO A 26 -26.86 -21.32 -65.61
CA PRO A 26 -28.19 -21.51 -66.19
C PRO A 26 -28.38 -22.75 -67.06
N HIS A 27 -27.38 -23.05 -67.92
CA HIS A 27 -27.40 -24.27 -68.76
C HIS A 27 -26.01 -24.60 -69.31
N ARG A 28 -25.83 -25.78 -69.88
CA ARG A 28 -24.59 -26.20 -70.51
C ARG A 28 -24.37 -25.36 -71.77
N GLY A 29 -23.27 -24.56 -71.78
CA GLY A 29 -22.96 -23.62 -72.88
C GLY A 29 -23.35 -22.17 -72.61
N ALA A 30 -24.01 -21.82 -71.51
CA ALA A 30 -24.29 -20.43 -71.12
C ALA A 30 -23.00 -19.64 -70.95
N ARG A 31 -23.02 -18.37 -71.40
CA ARG A 31 -21.90 -17.44 -71.28
C ARG A 31 -21.91 -16.83 -69.86
N GLY A 32 -21.27 -17.50 -68.92
CA GLY A 32 -21.10 -17.04 -67.55
C GLY A 32 -22.05 -17.71 -66.55
N TYR A 33 -21.93 -17.29 -65.32
CA TYR A 33 -22.75 -17.68 -64.20
C TYR A 33 -23.70 -16.55 -63.81
N GLU A 34 -24.69 -16.87 -63.06
CA GLU A 34 -25.65 -15.92 -62.46
C GLU A 34 -25.56 -16.01 -60.95
N VAL A 35 -25.83 -14.87 -60.27
CA VAL A 35 -26.10 -14.84 -58.86
C VAL A 35 -27.61 -14.72 -58.74
N ARG A 36 -28.27 -15.59 -57.99
CA ARG A 36 -29.72 -15.67 -57.87
C ARG A 36 -30.19 -15.64 -56.40
N LEU A 37 -31.34 -15.07 -56.20
CA LEU A 37 -32.15 -15.24 -55.06
C LEU A 37 -33.39 -16.04 -55.50
N SER A 38 -33.46 -17.35 -55.17
CA SER A 38 -34.51 -18.23 -55.67
C SER A 38 -34.59 -18.18 -57.24
N SER A 39 -35.66 -17.72 -57.79
CA SER A 39 -35.90 -17.60 -59.24
C SER A 39 -35.42 -16.27 -59.82
N GLN A 40 -35.12 -15.26 -59.01
CA GLN A 40 -34.71 -13.92 -59.43
C GLN A 40 -33.21 -13.84 -59.65
N ALA A 41 -32.80 -13.36 -60.84
CA ALA A 41 -31.40 -13.09 -61.09
C ALA A 41 -30.99 -11.74 -60.49
N ILE A 42 -29.99 -11.76 -59.60
CA ILE A 42 -29.35 -10.58 -58.98
C ILE A 42 -28.24 -10.03 -59.88
N ALA A 43 -27.41 -10.93 -60.45
CA ALA A 43 -26.37 -10.58 -61.39
C ALA A 43 -26.30 -11.68 -62.46
N GLN A 44 -25.97 -11.27 -63.71
CA GLN A 44 -25.90 -12.18 -64.85
C GLN A 44 -24.53 -12.00 -65.57
N HIS A 45 -24.15 -13.01 -66.33
CA HIS A 45 -22.91 -13.03 -67.13
C HIS A 45 -21.63 -12.85 -66.29
N VAL A 46 -21.64 -13.33 -65.06
CA VAL A 46 -20.51 -13.22 -64.14
C VAL A 46 -19.55 -14.41 -64.33
N LEU A 47 -18.27 -14.18 -64.10
CA LEU A 47 -17.28 -15.29 -64.06
C LEU A 47 -17.58 -16.16 -62.87
N LYS A 48 -17.31 -17.48 -62.93
CA LYS A 48 -17.60 -18.46 -61.89
C LYS A 48 -17.20 -18.00 -60.49
N ASN A 49 -15.93 -17.72 -60.30
CA ASN A 49 -15.38 -17.33 -59.00
C ASN A 49 -15.97 -16.02 -58.46
N ASN A 50 -16.30 -15.07 -59.38
CA ASN A 50 -16.97 -13.84 -58.97
C ASN A 50 -18.41 -14.05 -58.60
N ALA A 51 -19.12 -14.96 -59.25
CA ALA A 51 -20.49 -15.33 -58.86
C ALA A 51 -20.53 -16.00 -57.49
N GLU A 52 -19.58 -16.91 -57.22
CA GLU A 52 -19.43 -17.55 -55.92
C GLU A 52 -19.10 -16.53 -54.83
N PHE A 53 -18.19 -15.57 -55.09
CA PHE A 53 -17.84 -14.51 -54.16
C PHE A 53 -19.02 -13.58 -53.87
N ILE A 54 -19.74 -13.11 -54.91
CA ILE A 54 -20.91 -12.24 -54.76
C ILE A 54 -22.02 -12.96 -53.96
N ALA A 55 -22.27 -14.22 -54.26
CA ALA A 55 -23.27 -15.00 -53.57
C ALA A 55 -22.90 -15.19 -52.09
N ALA A 56 -21.65 -15.50 -51.77
CA ALA A 56 -21.15 -15.61 -50.41
C ALA A 56 -21.17 -14.29 -49.63
N PHE A 57 -20.93 -13.17 -50.31
CA PHE A 57 -20.95 -11.83 -49.72
C PHE A 57 -22.30 -11.12 -49.98
N ASN A 58 -23.38 -11.80 -49.67
CA ASN A 58 -24.73 -11.25 -49.77
C ASN A 58 -25.01 -10.16 -48.72
N PRO A 59 -26.09 -9.37 -48.83
CA PRO A 59 -26.41 -8.27 -47.88
C PRO A 59 -26.45 -8.70 -46.44
N LYS A 60 -26.97 -9.90 -46.15
CA LYS A 60 -27.07 -10.45 -44.78
C LYS A 60 -25.69 -10.65 -44.16
N VAL A 61 -24.74 -11.22 -44.91
CA VAL A 61 -23.34 -11.41 -44.45
C VAL A 61 -22.62 -10.08 -44.34
N ALA A 62 -22.82 -9.17 -45.32
CA ALA A 62 -22.21 -7.83 -45.28
C ALA A 62 -22.64 -7.06 -44.02
N LEU A 63 -23.91 -7.03 -43.68
CA LEU A 63 -24.44 -6.38 -42.49
C LEU A 63 -23.94 -7.04 -41.21
N ALA A 64 -23.93 -8.38 -41.15
CA ALA A 64 -23.40 -9.12 -40.00
C ALA A 64 -21.93 -8.78 -39.70
N LEU A 65 -21.10 -8.69 -40.74
CA LEU A 65 -19.67 -8.30 -40.60
C LEU A 65 -19.50 -6.84 -40.18
N LEU A 66 -20.37 -5.94 -40.68
CA LEU A 66 -20.36 -4.54 -40.26
C LEU A 66 -20.77 -4.37 -38.80
N ASP A 67 -21.77 -5.12 -38.34
CA ASP A 67 -22.20 -5.13 -36.95
C ASP A 67 -21.14 -5.74 -36.01
N GLU A 68 -20.49 -6.81 -36.44
CA GLU A 68 -19.37 -7.40 -35.68
C GLU A 68 -18.21 -6.40 -35.55
N ARG A 69 -17.84 -5.73 -36.65
CA ARG A 69 -16.82 -4.69 -36.64
C ARG A 69 -17.18 -3.57 -35.67
N GLU A 70 -18.43 -3.10 -35.68
CA GLU A 70 -18.87 -2.02 -34.79
C GLU A 70 -18.79 -2.44 -33.32
N ARG A 71 -19.27 -3.64 -32.98
CA ARG A 71 -19.15 -4.22 -31.64
C ARG A 71 -17.69 -4.32 -31.20
N ASN A 72 -16.82 -4.79 -32.09
CA ASN A 72 -15.40 -4.90 -31.80
C ASN A 72 -14.75 -3.52 -31.56
N GLN A 73 -15.14 -2.48 -32.32
CA GLN A 73 -14.65 -1.13 -32.09
C GLN A 73 -15.12 -0.55 -30.74
N GLN A 74 -16.37 -0.79 -30.36
CA GLN A 74 -16.91 -0.37 -29.07
C GLN A 74 -16.19 -1.11 -27.94
N TYR A 75 -15.94 -2.42 -28.12
CA TYR A 75 -15.17 -3.21 -27.15
C TYR A 75 -13.75 -2.67 -26.97
N ILE A 76 -13.03 -2.38 -28.06
CA ILE A 76 -11.68 -1.81 -28.02
C ILE A 76 -11.69 -0.48 -27.25
N LYS A 77 -12.59 0.45 -27.61
CA LYS A 77 -12.69 1.74 -26.94
C LYS A 77 -12.91 1.60 -25.43
N ARG A 78 -13.78 0.66 -25.02
CA ARG A 78 -14.00 0.40 -23.60
C ARG A 78 -12.75 -0.15 -22.92
N ARG A 79 -12.06 -1.09 -23.56
CA ARG A 79 -10.80 -1.65 -23.01
C ARG A 79 -9.69 -0.62 -22.92
N ASP A 80 -9.61 0.29 -23.88
CA ASP A 80 -8.64 1.38 -23.84
C ASP A 80 -8.91 2.30 -22.64
N GLN A 81 -10.18 2.66 -22.41
CA GLN A 81 -10.58 3.46 -21.24
C GLN A 81 -10.29 2.73 -19.92
N GLU A 82 -10.64 1.44 -19.82
CA GLU A 82 -10.32 0.62 -18.64
C GLU A 82 -8.81 0.57 -18.38
N ASN A 83 -8.00 0.46 -19.43
CA ASN A 83 -6.54 0.46 -19.31
C ASN A 83 -5.99 1.81 -18.84
N GLU A 84 -6.54 2.93 -19.31
CA GLU A 84 -6.18 4.27 -18.83
C GLU A 84 -6.52 4.43 -17.34
N ASP A 85 -7.71 4.02 -16.93
CA ASP A 85 -8.13 4.08 -15.52
C ASP A 85 -7.26 3.22 -14.61
N ILE A 86 -6.88 2.02 -15.07
CA ILE A 86 -5.93 1.15 -14.38
C ILE A 86 -4.55 1.82 -14.27
N ALA A 87 -4.04 2.40 -15.36
CA ALA A 87 -2.75 3.08 -15.36
C ALA A 87 -2.70 4.25 -14.37
N LEU A 88 -3.78 5.05 -14.30
CA LEU A 88 -3.93 6.13 -13.34
C LEU A 88 -3.97 5.62 -11.90
N THR A 89 -4.69 4.52 -11.66
CA THR A 89 -4.78 3.90 -10.33
C THR A 89 -3.44 3.35 -9.88
N VAL A 90 -2.71 2.65 -10.76
CA VAL A 90 -1.36 2.16 -10.48
C VAL A 90 -0.40 3.32 -10.19
N GLY A 91 -0.52 4.42 -10.94
CA GLY A 91 0.27 5.63 -10.68
C GLY A 91 0.05 6.20 -9.28
N LYS A 92 -1.21 6.33 -8.85
CA LYS A 92 -1.56 6.79 -7.50
C LYS A 92 -1.02 5.85 -6.41
N LEU A 93 -1.26 4.54 -6.58
CA LEU A 93 -0.80 3.54 -5.60
C LEU A 93 0.73 3.52 -5.46
N ARG A 94 1.48 3.77 -6.53
CA ARG A 94 2.95 3.89 -6.45
C ARG A 94 3.39 5.08 -5.61
N VAL A 95 2.74 6.24 -5.79
CA VAL A 95 3.04 7.44 -4.99
C VAL A 95 2.69 7.22 -3.51
N GLU A 96 1.54 6.58 -3.24
CA GLU A 96 1.13 6.25 -1.86
C GLU A 96 2.09 5.25 -1.21
N LEU A 97 2.56 4.25 -1.96
CA LEU A 97 3.55 3.28 -1.48
C LEU A 97 4.87 3.96 -1.14
N GLU A 98 5.40 4.80 -2.04
CA GLU A 98 6.64 5.56 -1.80
C GLU A 98 6.53 6.47 -0.57
N ALA A 99 5.39 7.15 -0.39
CA ALA A 99 5.13 7.95 0.80
C ALA A 99 5.08 7.09 2.07
N ALA A 100 4.46 5.92 2.03
CA ALA A 100 4.40 5.00 3.17
C ALA A 100 5.79 4.42 3.51
N GLU A 101 6.59 4.07 2.51
CA GLU A 101 7.97 3.60 2.70
C GLU A 101 8.85 4.68 3.34
N ASN A 102 8.75 5.94 2.90
CA ASN A 102 9.47 7.05 3.50
C ASN A 102 9.06 7.29 4.97
N ASN A 103 7.75 7.26 5.26
CA ASN A 103 7.25 7.37 6.63
C ASN A 103 7.75 6.21 7.52
N LEU A 104 7.87 5.01 6.98
CA LEU A 104 8.42 3.86 7.71
C LEU A 104 9.89 4.08 8.06
N ILE A 105 10.70 4.53 7.10
CA ILE A 105 12.12 4.85 7.31
C ILE A 105 12.28 5.93 8.38
N ASP A 106 11.50 7.01 8.31
CA ASP A 106 11.53 8.07 9.32
C ASP A 106 11.14 7.56 10.71
N SER A 107 10.13 6.68 10.78
CA SER A 107 9.71 6.06 12.03
C SER A 107 10.79 5.13 12.61
N GLU A 108 11.47 4.35 11.78
CA GLU A 108 12.58 3.49 12.20
C GLU A 108 13.77 4.31 12.73
N CYS A 109 14.11 5.42 12.07
CA CYS A 109 15.12 6.35 12.56
C CYS A 109 14.74 6.91 13.93
N HIS A 110 13.50 7.34 14.10
CA HIS A 110 13.03 7.90 15.37
C HIS A 110 13.01 6.86 16.49
N VAL A 111 12.66 5.61 16.20
CA VAL A 111 12.75 4.50 17.17
C VAL A 111 14.21 4.29 17.61
N ALA A 112 15.16 4.29 16.68
CA ALA A 112 16.58 4.14 17.01
C ALA A 112 17.10 5.27 17.93
N GLU A 113 16.69 6.53 17.66
CA GLU A 113 17.01 7.67 18.52
C GLU A 113 16.44 7.53 19.94
N LEU A 114 15.19 7.09 20.04
CA LEU A 114 14.53 6.84 21.33
C LEU A 114 15.17 5.70 22.12
N GLU A 115 15.60 4.63 21.44
CA GLU A 115 16.32 3.51 22.06
C GLU A 115 17.69 3.95 22.59
N GLU A 116 18.41 4.82 21.88
CA GLU A 116 19.66 5.40 22.33
C GLU A 116 19.45 6.30 23.57
N ALA A 117 18.46 7.21 23.50
CA ALA A 117 18.11 8.06 24.62
C ALA A 117 17.66 7.27 25.87
N LEU A 118 16.96 6.16 25.66
CA LEU A 118 16.55 5.27 26.74
C LEU A 118 17.76 4.61 27.42
N ARG A 119 18.71 4.10 26.62
CA ARG A 119 19.97 3.51 27.16
C ARG A 119 20.77 4.53 27.98
N ASP A 120 20.87 5.78 27.54
CA ASP A 120 21.53 6.86 28.26
C ASP A 120 20.83 7.13 29.61
N LYS A 121 19.49 7.19 29.59
CA LYS A 121 18.72 7.38 30.83
C LYS A 121 18.87 6.23 31.81
N GLN A 122 18.91 4.99 31.31
CA GLN A 122 19.16 3.81 32.14
C GLN A 122 20.54 3.86 32.79
N ALA A 123 21.59 4.23 32.03
CA ALA A 123 22.93 4.38 32.55
C ALA A 123 23.01 5.46 33.64
N LEU A 124 22.34 6.60 33.46
CA LEU A 124 22.24 7.65 34.46
C LEU A 124 21.48 7.20 35.71
N LEU A 125 20.42 6.42 35.52
CA LEU A 125 19.65 5.86 36.64
C LEU A 125 20.52 4.92 37.48
N GLU A 126 21.22 3.97 36.83
CA GLU A 126 22.13 3.05 37.51
C GLU A 126 23.25 3.78 38.25
N ALA A 127 23.84 4.83 37.65
CA ALA A 127 24.84 5.65 38.29
C ALA A 127 24.29 6.40 39.51
N SER A 128 23.08 6.93 39.44
CA SER A 128 22.42 7.59 40.56
C SER A 128 22.08 6.64 41.69
N GLU A 129 21.60 5.44 41.36
CA GLU A 129 21.30 4.37 42.36
C GLU A 129 22.59 3.94 43.10
N LYS A 130 23.69 3.73 42.37
CA LYS A 130 24.98 3.46 43.00
C LYS A 130 25.41 4.59 43.96
N ARG A 131 25.23 5.84 43.52
CA ARG A 131 25.57 7.00 44.35
C ARG A 131 24.69 7.11 45.58
N ILE A 132 23.40 6.83 45.48
CA ILE A 132 22.48 6.80 46.59
C ILE A 132 22.89 5.68 47.59
N ALA A 133 23.19 4.50 47.08
CA ALA A 133 23.68 3.39 47.93
C ALA A 133 24.97 3.72 48.68
N GLU A 134 25.96 4.35 48.01
CA GLU A 134 27.20 4.84 48.63
C GLU A 134 26.89 5.87 49.74
N LEU A 135 26.08 6.89 49.45
CA LEU A 135 25.71 7.92 50.40
C LEU A 135 24.95 7.35 51.60
N SER A 136 24.00 6.43 51.35
CA SER A 136 23.29 5.73 52.39
C SER A 136 24.20 4.94 53.34
N ARG A 137 25.18 4.22 52.75
CA ARG A 137 26.19 3.51 53.54
C ARG A 137 27.07 4.46 54.37
N HIS A 138 27.49 5.59 53.80
CA HIS A 138 28.27 6.60 54.55
C HIS A 138 27.45 7.22 55.70
N LEU A 139 26.17 7.52 55.40
CA LEU A 139 25.26 8.05 56.42
C LEU A 139 25.03 7.02 57.53
N GLN A 140 24.86 5.73 57.19
CA GLN A 140 24.73 4.69 58.20
C GLN A 140 25.97 4.58 59.07
N CYS A 141 27.19 4.58 58.50
CA CYS A 141 28.42 4.58 59.29
C CYS A 141 28.56 5.82 60.20
N ALA A 142 28.18 7.01 59.71
CA ALA A 142 28.16 8.21 60.54
C ALA A 142 27.15 8.12 61.66
N HIS A 143 25.93 7.58 61.41
CA HIS A 143 24.93 7.34 62.38
C HIS A 143 25.39 6.38 63.45
N ASP A 144 25.93 5.23 63.09
CA ASP A 144 26.46 4.21 64.02
C ASP A 144 27.59 4.81 64.90
N PHE A 145 28.44 5.66 64.31
CA PHE A 145 29.48 6.37 65.07
C PHE A 145 28.90 7.31 66.11
N ILE A 146 27.86 8.08 65.80
CA ILE A 146 27.18 9.01 66.70
C ILE A 146 26.48 8.21 67.84
N GLU A 147 25.74 7.16 67.52
CA GLU A 147 25.08 6.30 68.52
C GLU A 147 26.10 5.67 69.47
N HIS A 148 27.23 5.16 68.94
CA HIS A 148 28.30 4.60 69.78
C HIS A 148 28.92 5.66 70.69
N THR A 149 29.15 6.88 70.19
CA THR A 149 29.72 7.99 70.96
C THR A 149 28.79 8.43 72.10
N GLU A 150 27.45 8.44 71.87
CA GLU A 150 26.48 8.75 72.86
C GLU A 150 26.38 7.65 73.94
N ALA A 151 26.41 6.37 73.49
CA ALA A 151 26.33 5.22 74.38
C ALA A 151 27.55 5.12 75.40
N PHE A 152 28.73 5.61 74.98
CA PHE A 152 29.94 5.61 75.82
C PHE A 152 30.14 6.91 76.59
N GLY A 153 29.24 7.90 76.40
CA GLY A 153 29.14 9.11 77.22
C GLY A 153 30.06 10.26 76.81
N TYR A 154 29.75 11.41 77.31
CA TYR A 154 30.39 12.69 77.04
C TYR A 154 31.89 12.70 77.31
N GLU A 155 32.37 11.94 78.30
CA GLU A 155 33.78 11.84 78.68
C GLU A 155 34.65 11.21 77.58
N ALA A 156 34.11 10.30 76.80
CA ALA A 156 34.80 9.65 75.72
C ALA A 156 35.01 10.56 74.47
N SER A 157 34.17 11.58 74.36
CA SER A 157 34.19 12.54 73.20
C SER A 157 35.08 13.77 73.43
N ASN A 158 35.72 13.91 74.58
CA ASN A 158 36.50 15.11 74.99
C ASN A 158 35.70 16.44 74.85
N GLY A 159 34.40 16.39 75.08
CA GLY A 159 33.57 17.57 75.05
C GLY A 159 33.23 18.11 73.63
N ILE A 160 33.54 17.35 72.63
CA ILE A 160 33.29 17.77 71.23
C ILE A 160 31.80 17.63 70.88
N LEU A 161 31.06 16.69 71.50
CA LEU A 161 29.64 16.47 71.31
C LEU A 161 28.85 16.82 72.58
N CYS A 162 27.94 17.81 72.51
CA CYS A 162 26.93 18.03 73.55
C CYS A 162 25.78 17.02 73.44
N CYS A 163 25.25 16.50 74.57
CA CYS A 163 24.21 15.46 74.55
C CYS A 163 22.95 15.83 73.72
N GLY A 164 22.60 17.11 73.63
CA GLY A 164 21.48 17.57 72.84
C GLY A 164 21.73 17.54 71.34
N ASP A 165 22.96 17.76 70.91
CA ASP A 165 23.39 17.76 69.50
C ASP A 165 23.49 16.33 68.97
N ALA A 166 23.93 15.38 69.81
CA ALA A 166 24.00 13.97 69.46
C ALA A 166 22.58 13.39 69.18
N GLN A 167 21.59 13.65 70.06
CA GLN A 167 20.24 13.16 69.86
C GLN A 167 19.59 13.76 68.59
N TRP A 168 19.81 15.05 68.33
CA TRP A 168 19.29 15.68 67.09
C TRP A 168 19.94 15.07 65.84
N ASN A 169 21.23 14.81 65.85
CA ASN A 169 21.98 14.18 64.75
C ASN A 169 21.51 12.74 64.51
N ILE A 170 21.26 11.95 65.57
CA ILE A 170 20.75 10.59 65.52
C ILE A 170 19.34 10.61 64.88
N ASP A 171 18.43 11.46 65.37
CA ASP A 171 17.07 11.53 64.84
C ASP A 171 17.04 12.03 63.38
N SER A 172 17.88 12.99 63.06
CA SER A 172 18.02 13.52 61.71
C SER A 172 18.58 12.47 60.73
N SER A 173 19.61 11.72 61.12
CA SER A 173 20.21 10.65 60.30
C SER A 173 19.26 9.44 60.13
N LYS A 174 18.49 9.07 61.17
CA LYS A 174 17.43 8.06 61.09
C LYS A 174 16.36 8.45 60.07
N ALA A 175 15.89 9.71 60.15
CA ALA A 175 14.91 10.22 59.20
C ALA A 175 15.44 10.21 57.76
N ALA A 176 16.68 10.61 57.53
CA ALA A 176 17.33 10.58 56.21
C ALA A 176 17.52 9.16 55.66
N LEU A 177 17.92 8.18 56.50
CA LEU A 177 18.05 6.78 56.13
C LEU A 177 16.69 6.14 55.83
N ALA A 178 15.64 6.44 56.60
CA ALA A 178 14.30 5.97 56.33
C ALA A 178 13.76 6.49 55.00
N SER A 179 14.02 7.76 54.68
CA SER A 179 13.63 8.35 53.37
C SER A 179 14.39 7.76 52.22
N ALA A 180 15.69 7.47 52.35
CA ALA A 180 16.50 6.80 51.34
C ALA A 180 16.10 5.33 51.12
N GLY A 181 15.67 4.63 52.16
CA GLY A 181 15.18 3.24 52.09
C GLY A 181 13.81 3.10 51.42
N SER A 182 12.95 4.12 51.51
CA SER A 182 11.63 4.09 50.89
C SER A 182 11.67 4.28 49.36
N VAL A 183 12.72 4.91 48.82
CA VAL A 183 12.91 5.09 47.37
C VAL A 183 13.30 3.77 46.69
N ASN A 184 13.89 2.81 47.37
CA ASN A 184 14.33 1.52 46.81
C ASN A 184 13.29 0.39 46.95
N GLY A 185 12.08 0.67 47.49
CA GLY A 185 11.06 -0.35 47.80
C GLY A 185 9.85 -0.41 46.83
N GLU A 186 9.77 0.47 45.85
CA GLU A 186 8.69 0.47 44.84
C GLU A 186 9.29 0.36 43.41
N GLY A 187 9.71 -0.84 43.08
CA GLY A 187 10.16 -1.23 41.71
C GLY A 187 9.51 -2.55 41.30
#